data_c26343d859f24fb69c9140eea47277d2
#
_entry.id   c26343d859f24fb69c9140eea47277d2
#
_cell.length_a   1.000
_cell.length_b   1.000
_cell.length_c   1.000
_cell.angle_alpha   90.00
_cell.angle_beta   90.00
_cell.angle_gamma   90.00
#
_symmetry.space_group_name_H-M   'P 1'
#
loop_
_entity.id
_entity.type
_entity.pdbx_description
1 polymer ?
#
loop_
_entity_poly.entity_id
_entity_poly.type
_entity_poly.pdbx_seq_one_letter_code
_entity_poly.pdbx_strand_id
1 'polypeptide(L)'
;EIGVRLVGSEMCIRDRFRLENIVKSLSEWLYKETGSRNLCLAGGVAMNCVMNGQLAQMNFVDNIYVQPASADNGVSLGAAQLLNMQEGLQNKNMDHAYWGPEYSDDLIIKALKESKLRYKKSKNICNEIARKINEGKIVGWFQGRLEVGARALGNRSILASPLIKGMQDKINLEVKHRENWRPFCPSMKEEVYEKYMDSSAE
;
A
#
# COMPACT_ATOMS: atom_id res chain seq x y z
N GLU A 1 -28.68 14.11 21.24
CA GLU A 1 -27.37 14.46 20.65
C GLU A 1 -26.42 13.28 20.78
N ILE A 2 -26.24 12.53 19.71
CA ILE A 2 -25.19 11.53 19.62
C ILE A 2 -23.90 12.34 19.47
N GLY A 3 -23.11 12.38 20.53
CA GLY A 3 -21.87 13.14 20.54
C GLY A 3 -20.95 12.70 19.42
N VAL A 4 -20.50 13.62 18.61
CA VAL A 4 -19.57 13.45 17.46
C VAL A 4 -18.28 12.69 17.85
N ARG A 5 -17.99 12.51 19.12
CA ARG A 5 -16.86 11.74 19.65
C ARG A 5 -17.03 10.21 19.61
N LEU A 6 -18.27 9.68 19.58
CA LEU A 6 -18.54 8.25 19.51
C LEU A 6 -18.59 7.69 18.08
N VAL A 7 -18.63 8.56 17.08
CA VAL A 7 -18.70 8.18 15.66
C VAL A 7 -17.31 7.87 15.06
N GLY A 8 -16.21 8.17 15.77
CA GLY A 8 -14.87 8.08 15.16
C GLY A 8 -14.22 6.70 15.20
N SER A 9 -13.60 6.35 16.31
CA SER A 9 -12.66 5.20 16.33
C SER A 9 -13.32 3.86 16.67
N GLU A 10 -14.19 3.81 17.68
CA GLU A 10 -14.77 2.54 18.15
C GLU A 10 -15.77 1.95 17.15
N MET A 11 -16.58 2.79 16.50
CA MET A 11 -17.51 2.34 15.49
C MET A 11 -16.77 1.82 14.26
N CYS A 12 -15.73 2.53 13.79
CA CYS A 12 -14.89 2.07 12.68
C CYS A 12 -14.15 0.77 12.99
N ILE A 13 -13.69 0.55 14.22
CA ILE A 13 -13.03 -0.69 14.63
C ILE A 13 -14.02 -1.84 14.61
N ARG A 14 -15.21 -1.64 15.16
CA ARG A 14 -16.27 -2.65 15.21
C ARG A 14 -16.79 -2.99 13.81
N ASP A 15 -16.99 -2.01 12.95
CA ASP A 15 -17.44 -2.21 11.57
C ASP A 15 -16.37 -2.97 10.76
N ARG A 16 -15.10 -2.63 10.96
CA ARG A 16 -13.99 -3.35 10.34
C ARG A 16 -13.95 -4.80 10.81
N PHE A 17 -14.03 -5.06 12.09
CA PHE A 17 -14.07 -6.42 12.64
C PHE A 17 -15.25 -7.23 12.08
N ARG A 18 -16.42 -6.60 11.95
CA ARG A 18 -17.59 -7.25 11.35
C ARG A 18 -17.34 -7.60 9.87
N LEU A 19 -16.77 -6.67 9.12
CA LEU A 19 -16.43 -6.88 7.72
C LEU A 19 -15.42 -8.03 7.56
N GLU A 20 -14.37 -8.05 8.35
CA GLU A 20 -13.35 -9.10 8.34
C GLU A 20 -13.96 -10.49 8.58
N ASN A 21 -14.86 -10.61 9.56
CA ASN A 21 -15.56 -11.86 9.82
C ASN A 21 -16.50 -12.30 8.68
N ILE A 22 -17.17 -11.36 8.03
CA ILE A 22 -18.01 -11.65 6.87
C ILE A 22 -17.14 -12.21 5.73
N VAL A 23 -16.01 -11.56 5.41
CA VAL A 23 -15.13 -12.00 4.32
C VAL A 23 -14.48 -13.35 4.62
N LYS A 24 -14.10 -13.62 5.87
CA LYS A 24 -13.64 -14.96 6.29
C LYS A 24 -14.70 -16.03 6.03
N SER A 25 -15.93 -15.80 6.46
CA SER A 25 -17.04 -16.74 6.24
C SER A 25 -17.34 -16.96 4.76
N LEU A 26 -17.25 -15.91 3.93
CA LEU A 26 -17.39 -16.03 2.48
C LEU A 26 -16.24 -16.84 1.88
N SER A 27 -15.02 -16.66 2.34
CA SER A 27 -13.86 -17.43 1.88
C SER A 27 -13.96 -18.90 2.26
N GLU A 28 -14.43 -19.23 3.46
CA GLU A 28 -14.71 -20.60 3.89
C GLU A 28 -15.82 -21.25 3.06
N TRP A 29 -16.88 -20.52 2.78
CA TRP A 29 -17.95 -20.98 1.92
C TRP A 29 -17.42 -21.25 0.50
N LEU A 30 -16.67 -20.32 -0.08
CA LEU A 30 -16.09 -20.47 -1.42
C LEU A 30 -15.17 -21.69 -1.50
N TYR A 31 -14.34 -21.92 -0.48
CA TYR A 31 -13.52 -23.12 -0.39
C TYR A 31 -14.36 -24.41 -0.36
N LYS A 32 -15.43 -24.44 0.41
CA LYS A 32 -16.34 -25.60 0.47
C LYS A 32 -17.01 -25.91 -0.85
N GLU A 33 -17.39 -24.87 -1.60
CA GLU A 33 -18.05 -25.00 -2.91
C GLU A 33 -17.07 -25.41 -4.04
N THR A 34 -15.84 -24.94 -4.00
CA THR A 34 -14.89 -25.06 -5.12
C THR A 34 -13.73 -26.01 -4.87
N GLY A 35 -13.39 -26.27 -3.61
CA GLY A 35 -12.18 -26.99 -3.22
C GLY A 35 -10.87 -26.25 -3.51
N SER A 36 -10.95 -25.02 -4.07
CA SER A 36 -9.75 -24.24 -4.42
C SER A 36 -9.07 -23.68 -3.19
N ARG A 37 -7.76 -23.87 -3.11
CA ARG A 37 -6.90 -23.33 -2.06
C ARG A 37 -6.17 -22.05 -2.47
N ASN A 38 -6.43 -21.57 -3.70
CA ASN A 38 -5.88 -20.32 -4.22
C ASN A 38 -6.96 -19.24 -4.17
N LEU A 39 -6.71 -18.18 -3.42
CA LEU A 39 -7.67 -17.10 -3.20
C LEU A 39 -7.21 -15.83 -3.92
N CYS A 40 -8.09 -15.30 -4.79
CA CYS A 40 -7.88 -14.01 -5.45
C CYS A 40 -8.85 -12.97 -4.92
N LEU A 41 -8.34 -11.80 -4.55
CA LEU A 41 -9.13 -10.70 -3.99
C LEU A 41 -9.09 -9.47 -4.89
N ALA A 42 -10.28 -8.92 -5.17
CA ALA A 42 -10.47 -7.65 -5.86
C ALA A 42 -11.64 -6.89 -5.21
N GLY A 43 -11.83 -5.62 -5.59
CA GLY A 43 -12.78 -4.71 -4.96
C GLY A 43 -12.14 -3.86 -3.86
N GLY A 44 -12.80 -2.75 -3.47
CA GLY A 44 -12.28 -1.82 -2.47
C GLY A 44 -12.02 -2.45 -1.10
N VAL A 45 -12.75 -3.48 -0.73
CA VAL A 45 -12.58 -4.25 0.53
C VAL A 45 -11.22 -4.96 0.57
N ALA A 46 -10.72 -5.40 -0.58
CA ALA A 46 -9.41 -6.07 -0.70
C ALA A 46 -8.21 -5.15 -0.36
N MET A 47 -8.43 -3.85 -0.17
CA MET A 47 -7.39 -2.96 0.36
C MET A 47 -7.20 -3.05 1.89
N ASN A 48 -8.00 -3.85 2.59
CA ASN A 48 -7.83 -4.10 4.02
C ASN A 48 -6.72 -5.12 4.27
N CYS A 49 -5.50 -4.63 4.51
CA CYS A 49 -4.32 -5.48 4.70
C CYS A 49 -4.42 -6.38 5.94
N VAL A 50 -5.13 -5.97 7.00
CA VAL A 50 -5.35 -6.81 8.20
C VAL A 50 -6.21 -8.01 7.85
N MET A 51 -7.31 -7.79 7.14
CA MET A 51 -8.17 -8.86 6.63
C MET A 51 -7.40 -9.81 5.71
N ASN A 52 -6.62 -9.27 4.78
CA ASN A 52 -5.83 -10.09 3.84
C ASN A 52 -4.81 -10.97 4.57
N GLY A 53 -4.13 -10.42 5.59
CA GLY A 53 -3.23 -11.20 6.45
C GLY A 53 -3.94 -12.32 7.20
N GLN A 54 -5.14 -12.06 7.75
CA GLN A 54 -5.94 -13.08 8.41
C GLN A 54 -6.43 -14.18 7.45
N LEU A 55 -6.78 -13.82 6.21
CA LEU A 55 -7.17 -14.80 5.18
C LEU A 55 -5.98 -15.67 4.77
N ALA A 56 -4.79 -15.10 4.62
CA ALA A 56 -3.58 -15.84 4.30
C ALA A 56 -3.21 -16.89 5.35
N GLN A 57 -3.63 -16.71 6.62
CA GLN A 57 -3.40 -17.63 7.72
C GLN A 57 -4.46 -18.74 7.83
N MET A 58 -5.48 -18.74 7.01
CA MET A 58 -6.51 -19.78 7.07
C MET A 58 -5.94 -21.10 6.53
N ASN A 59 -6.16 -22.19 7.23
CA ASN A 59 -5.60 -23.53 6.97
C ASN A 59 -5.94 -24.12 5.58
N PHE A 60 -6.92 -23.57 4.89
CA PHE A 60 -7.31 -23.99 3.54
C PHE A 60 -6.78 -23.04 2.45
N VAL A 61 -6.05 -21.97 2.78
CA VAL A 61 -5.48 -21.02 1.81
C VAL A 61 -3.99 -21.32 1.65
N ASP A 62 -3.59 -21.79 0.47
CA ASP A 62 -2.18 -22.02 0.14
C ASP A 62 -1.57 -20.78 -0.52
N ASN A 63 -2.34 -20.09 -1.36
CA ASN A 63 -1.88 -18.88 -2.04
C ASN A 63 -2.98 -17.81 -2.01
N ILE A 64 -2.56 -16.57 -1.75
CA ILE A 64 -3.43 -15.41 -1.83
C ILE A 64 -2.87 -14.38 -2.82
N TYR A 65 -3.72 -13.91 -3.72
CA TYR A 65 -3.39 -12.81 -4.62
C TYR A 65 -4.31 -11.63 -4.39
N VAL A 66 -3.73 -10.47 -4.10
CA VAL A 66 -4.45 -9.21 -3.95
C VAL A 66 -4.02 -8.26 -5.04
N GLN A 67 -4.95 -7.88 -5.92
CA GLN A 67 -4.68 -6.93 -6.99
C GLN A 67 -4.24 -5.56 -6.38
N PRO A 68 -3.05 -5.01 -6.73
CA PRO A 68 -2.61 -3.71 -6.22
C PRO A 68 -3.57 -2.55 -6.49
N ALA A 69 -4.23 -2.58 -7.65
CA ALA A 69 -5.31 -1.67 -8.01
C ALA A 69 -6.68 -2.35 -7.79
N SER A 70 -6.95 -2.83 -6.59
CA SER A 70 -8.11 -3.67 -6.29
C SER A 70 -9.46 -2.95 -6.38
N ALA A 71 -9.50 -1.62 -6.23
CA ALA A 71 -10.72 -0.81 -6.30
C ALA A 71 -11.03 -0.34 -7.74
N ASP A 72 -11.87 0.67 -7.89
CA ASP A 72 -12.34 1.20 -9.19
C ASP A 72 -11.21 1.60 -10.13
N ASN A 73 -10.06 1.99 -9.58
CA ASN A 73 -8.86 2.32 -10.35
C ASN A 73 -8.26 1.13 -11.14
N GLY A 74 -8.63 -0.10 -10.82
CA GLY A 74 -8.20 -1.29 -11.54
C GLY A 74 -9.16 -1.76 -12.63
N VAL A 75 -10.35 -1.19 -12.72
CA VAL A 75 -11.38 -1.60 -13.70
C VAL A 75 -10.89 -1.45 -15.13
N SER A 76 -10.19 -0.36 -15.45
CA SER A 76 -9.62 -0.11 -16.77
C SER A 76 -8.56 -1.15 -17.16
N LEU A 77 -7.71 -1.54 -16.20
CA LEU A 77 -6.72 -2.61 -16.40
C LEU A 77 -7.41 -3.96 -16.65
N GLY A 78 -8.42 -4.28 -15.82
CA GLY A 78 -9.20 -5.52 -15.98
C GLY A 78 -9.93 -5.59 -17.32
N ALA A 79 -10.52 -4.48 -17.77
CA ALA A 79 -11.19 -4.41 -19.08
C ALA A 79 -10.21 -4.64 -20.24
N ALA A 80 -9.02 -4.04 -20.18
CA ALA A 80 -7.99 -4.24 -21.19
C ALA A 80 -7.48 -5.70 -21.21
N GLN A 81 -7.29 -6.31 -20.05
CA GLN A 81 -6.89 -7.70 -19.93
C GLN A 81 -7.97 -8.67 -20.45
N LEU A 82 -9.24 -8.38 -20.17
CA LEU A 82 -10.35 -9.17 -20.67
C LEU A 82 -10.43 -9.12 -22.20
N LEU A 83 -10.28 -7.92 -22.78
CA LEU A 83 -10.26 -7.76 -24.24
C LEU A 83 -9.09 -8.53 -24.87
N ASN A 84 -7.90 -8.46 -24.30
CA ASN A 84 -6.76 -9.26 -24.76
C ASN A 84 -7.09 -10.76 -24.80
N MET A 85 -7.73 -11.27 -23.74
CA MET A 85 -8.12 -12.68 -23.69
C MET A 85 -9.17 -13.04 -24.78
N GLN A 86 -10.13 -12.15 -25.03
CA GLN A 86 -11.14 -12.35 -26.09
C GLN A 86 -10.52 -12.38 -27.49
N GLU A 87 -9.47 -11.57 -27.71
CA GLU A 87 -8.71 -11.52 -28.97
C GLU A 87 -7.63 -12.63 -29.06
N GLY A 88 -7.56 -13.55 -28.10
CA GLY A 88 -6.59 -14.64 -28.07
C GLY A 88 -5.16 -14.19 -27.71
N LEU A 89 -4.99 -12.96 -27.19
CA LEU A 89 -3.71 -12.43 -26.75
C LEU A 89 -3.40 -12.87 -25.33
N GLN A 90 -2.12 -13.04 -25.02
CA GLN A 90 -1.69 -13.33 -23.66
C GLN A 90 -1.53 -12.05 -22.83
N ASN A 91 -2.10 -12.05 -21.64
CA ASN A 91 -1.83 -11.01 -20.66
C ASN A 91 -0.46 -11.21 -20.02
N LYS A 92 0.24 -10.12 -19.76
CA LYS A 92 1.45 -10.14 -18.94
C LYS A 92 1.07 -10.29 -17.47
N ASN A 93 1.84 -11.12 -16.76
CA ASN A 93 1.75 -11.19 -15.31
C ASN A 93 2.14 -9.84 -14.70
N MET A 94 1.50 -9.50 -13.59
CA MET A 94 1.81 -8.29 -12.83
C MET A 94 2.79 -8.65 -11.71
N ASP A 95 4.09 -8.63 -12.03
CA ASP A 95 5.14 -8.99 -11.06
C ASP A 95 5.45 -7.85 -10.09
N HIS A 96 5.04 -6.63 -10.41
CA HIS A 96 5.22 -5.43 -9.59
C HIS A 96 4.16 -4.37 -9.93
N ALA A 97 4.01 -3.38 -9.06
CA ALA A 97 3.04 -2.29 -9.24
C ALA A 97 3.59 -1.05 -9.98
N TYR A 98 4.86 -1.03 -10.42
CA TYR A 98 5.52 0.14 -11.02
C TYR A 98 5.23 0.26 -12.53
N TRP A 99 3.96 0.44 -12.90
CA TRP A 99 3.51 0.50 -14.30
C TRP A 99 3.10 1.90 -14.75
N GLY A 100 3.09 2.87 -13.84
CA GLY A 100 2.76 4.25 -14.14
C GLY A 100 3.89 4.99 -14.88
N PRO A 101 3.74 6.30 -15.15
CA PRO A 101 4.73 7.08 -15.85
C PRO A 101 6.04 7.23 -15.11
N GLU A 102 7.12 7.37 -15.87
CA GLU A 102 8.46 7.70 -15.43
C GLU A 102 8.91 9.02 -16.08
N TYR A 103 9.77 9.76 -15.39
CA TYR A 103 10.25 11.04 -15.85
C TYR A 103 11.78 11.05 -15.85
N SER A 104 12.36 11.51 -16.96
CA SER A 104 13.82 11.70 -17.05
C SER A 104 14.28 12.89 -16.19
N ASP A 105 15.57 12.89 -15.84
CA ASP A 105 16.18 14.02 -15.12
C ASP A 105 15.94 15.36 -15.81
N ASP A 106 15.99 15.40 -17.16
CA ASP A 106 15.77 16.62 -17.93
C ASP A 106 14.33 17.15 -17.78
N LEU A 107 13.34 16.27 -17.80
CA LEU A 107 11.94 16.63 -17.59
C LEU A 107 11.73 17.14 -16.15
N ILE A 108 12.35 16.49 -15.18
CA ILE A 108 12.29 16.91 -13.78
C ILE A 108 12.93 18.29 -13.60
N ILE A 109 14.12 18.52 -14.17
CA ILE A 109 14.82 19.82 -14.11
C ILE A 109 13.98 20.91 -14.79
N LYS A 110 13.38 20.61 -15.94
CA LYS A 110 12.49 21.53 -16.65
C LYS A 110 11.30 21.92 -15.77
N ALA A 111 10.60 20.94 -15.19
CA ALA A 111 9.47 21.20 -14.31
C ALA A 111 9.84 22.04 -13.07
N LEU A 112 11.00 21.76 -12.45
CA LEU A 112 11.50 22.53 -11.31
C LEU A 112 11.80 23.98 -11.67
N LYS A 113 12.39 24.23 -12.85
CA LYS A 113 12.67 25.59 -13.36
C LYS A 113 11.37 26.35 -13.68
N GLU A 114 10.45 25.72 -14.38
CA GLU A 114 9.15 26.33 -14.72
C GLU A 114 8.34 26.69 -13.46
N SER A 115 8.40 25.83 -12.45
CA SER A 115 7.75 26.05 -11.15
C SER A 115 8.54 27.02 -10.23
N LYS A 116 9.67 27.54 -10.67
CA LYS A 116 10.56 28.45 -9.91
C LYS A 116 10.97 27.88 -8.53
N LEU A 117 11.07 26.57 -8.41
CA LEU A 117 11.48 25.89 -7.18
C LEU A 117 13.00 25.92 -7.01
N ARG A 118 13.45 26.11 -5.75
CA ARG A 118 14.87 25.98 -5.41
C ARG A 118 15.24 24.52 -5.32
N TYR A 119 16.27 24.11 -6.03
CA TYR A 119 16.76 22.74 -6.01
C TYR A 119 18.29 22.71 -6.05
N LYS A 120 18.85 21.59 -5.64
CA LYS A 120 20.27 21.27 -5.85
C LYS A 120 20.41 19.81 -6.29
N LYS A 121 21.39 19.51 -7.12
CA LYS A 121 21.74 18.14 -7.48
C LYS A 121 22.59 17.54 -6.37
N SER A 122 22.19 16.40 -5.81
CA SER A 122 22.97 15.66 -4.83
C SER A 122 23.91 14.69 -5.52
N LYS A 123 25.13 14.50 -4.97
CA LYS A 123 26.08 13.48 -5.42
C LYS A 123 25.82 12.12 -4.79
N ASN A 124 25.16 12.10 -3.63
CA ASN A 124 24.84 10.86 -2.89
C ASN A 124 23.51 11.06 -2.15
N ILE A 125 22.43 10.99 -2.92
CA ILE A 125 21.08 11.28 -2.41
C ILE A 125 20.66 10.28 -1.32
N CYS A 126 21.01 9.00 -1.45
CA CYS A 126 20.60 7.98 -0.47
C CYS A 126 21.18 8.27 0.92
N ASN A 127 22.48 8.55 1.03
CA ASN A 127 23.11 8.86 2.32
C ASN A 127 22.62 10.19 2.88
N GLU A 128 22.42 11.20 2.02
CA GLU A 128 21.91 12.51 2.46
C GLU A 128 20.50 12.36 3.06
N ILE A 129 19.63 11.62 2.41
CA ILE A 129 18.25 11.42 2.87
C ILE A 129 18.19 10.50 4.09
N ALA A 130 18.97 9.41 4.11
CA ALA A 130 19.05 8.53 5.29
C ALA A 130 19.45 9.31 6.55
N ARG A 131 20.45 10.21 6.43
CA ARG A 131 20.84 11.08 7.55
C ARG A 131 19.70 12.00 7.98
N LYS A 132 19.02 12.66 7.04
CA LYS A 132 17.87 13.52 7.35
C LYS A 132 16.74 12.78 8.06
N ILE A 133 16.42 11.57 7.62
CA ILE A 133 15.41 10.71 8.26
C ILE A 133 15.86 10.36 9.68
N ASN A 134 17.13 10.02 9.88
CA ASN A 134 17.69 9.74 11.20
C ASN A 134 17.67 10.96 12.14
N GLU A 135 17.82 12.16 11.58
CA GLU A 135 17.67 13.44 12.29
C GLU A 135 16.20 13.82 12.59
N GLY A 136 15.22 12.96 12.26
CA GLY A 136 13.80 13.18 12.51
C GLY A 136 13.10 14.05 11.48
N LYS A 137 13.67 14.21 10.30
CA LYS A 137 13.00 14.90 9.21
C LYS A 137 12.00 13.99 8.52
N ILE A 138 10.90 14.58 8.07
CA ILE A 138 9.93 13.94 7.18
C ILE A 138 10.32 14.33 5.76
N VAL A 139 10.42 13.34 4.87
CA VAL A 139 10.92 13.52 3.50
C VAL A 139 9.88 13.05 2.50
N GLY A 140 9.50 13.91 1.56
CA GLY A 140 8.79 13.48 0.34
C GLY A 140 9.77 12.82 -0.61
N TRP A 141 9.50 11.60 -1.02
CA TRP A 141 10.37 10.81 -1.88
C TRP A 141 9.73 10.54 -3.24
N PHE A 142 10.48 10.81 -4.30
CA PHE A 142 10.07 10.63 -5.68
C PHE A 142 11.19 9.97 -6.47
N GLN A 143 10.95 8.78 -7.04
CA GLN A 143 11.91 8.08 -7.87
C GLN A 143 11.20 7.18 -8.89
N GLY A 144 11.87 6.82 -9.97
CA GLY A 144 11.44 5.82 -10.95
C GLY A 144 10.00 5.97 -11.42
N ARG A 145 9.38 4.85 -11.74
CA ARG A 145 7.99 4.79 -12.23
C ARG A 145 6.96 4.93 -11.10
N LEU A 146 5.84 5.58 -11.41
CA LEU A 146 4.71 5.66 -10.49
C LEU A 146 4.08 4.28 -10.26
N GLU A 147 3.66 4.04 -9.03
CA GLU A 147 2.92 2.84 -8.68
C GLU A 147 1.48 2.88 -9.21
N VAL A 148 0.97 1.74 -9.68
CA VAL A 148 -0.44 1.52 -9.98
C VAL A 148 -1.13 1.01 -8.71
N GLY A 149 -2.27 1.61 -8.37
CA GLY A 149 -3.02 1.27 -7.17
C GLY A 149 -3.09 2.40 -6.16
N ALA A 150 -3.74 2.12 -5.03
CA ALA A 150 -4.05 3.11 -4.01
C ALA A 150 -2.90 3.37 -3.02
N ARG A 151 -1.82 2.60 -3.09
CA ARG A 151 -0.73 2.63 -2.11
C ARG A 151 0.57 3.12 -2.73
N ALA A 152 1.29 3.95 -1.96
CA ALA A 152 2.69 4.24 -2.24
C ALA A 152 3.57 3.05 -1.80
N LEU A 153 4.48 2.63 -2.67
CA LEU A 153 5.34 1.46 -2.48
C LEU A 153 6.83 1.81 -2.64
N GLY A 154 7.22 3.02 -2.27
CA GLY A 154 8.61 3.47 -2.29
C GLY A 154 8.96 4.48 -3.38
N ASN A 155 8.13 4.66 -4.42
CA ASN A 155 8.44 5.58 -5.52
C ASN A 155 7.76 6.95 -5.38
N ARG A 156 6.62 7.03 -4.72
CA ARG A 156 5.88 8.27 -4.41
C ARG A 156 5.49 8.26 -2.94
N SER A 157 6.48 8.31 -2.06
CA SER A 157 6.32 8.00 -0.64
C SER A 157 6.67 9.19 0.26
N ILE A 158 6.12 9.18 1.45
CA ILE A 158 6.57 10.03 2.56
C ILE A 158 7.39 9.13 3.49
N LEU A 159 8.65 9.49 3.69
CA LEU A 159 9.60 8.72 4.49
C LEU A 159 9.88 9.42 5.81
N ALA A 160 9.92 8.65 6.89
CA ALA A 160 10.31 9.12 8.21
C ALA A 160 10.88 7.97 9.05
N SER A 161 11.58 8.29 10.13
CA SER A 161 12.15 7.29 11.03
C SER A 161 11.07 6.71 11.97
N PRO A 162 10.88 5.39 12.02
CA PRO A 162 9.99 4.75 12.98
C PRO A 162 10.56 4.75 14.40
N LEU A 163 11.86 5.04 14.58
CA LEU A 163 12.54 5.05 15.87
C LEU A 163 12.29 6.32 16.69
N ILE A 164 11.69 7.35 16.07
CA ILE A 164 11.43 8.62 16.75
C ILE A 164 10.03 8.61 17.34
N LYS A 165 9.97 8.67 18.65
CA LYS A 165 8.71 8.72 19.40
C LYS A 165 7.83 9.88 18.94
N GLY A 166 6.56 9.60 18.69
CA GLY A 166 5.58 10.60 18.23
C GLY A 166 5.65 10.91 16.72
N MET A 167 6.52 10.27 15.96
CA MET A 167 6.62 10.49 14.51
C MET A 167 5.33 10.13 13.77
N GLN A 168 4.65 9.07 14.18
CA GLN A 168 3.35 8.67 13.64
C GLN A 168 2.31 9.80 13.83
N ASP A 169 2.19 10.32 15.03
CA ASP A 169 1.26 11.42 15.32
C ASP A 169 1.59 12.66 14.50
N LYS A 170 2.87 13.00 14.44
CA LYS A 170 3.35 14.15 13.66
C LYS A 170 2.97 14.02 12.17
N ILE A 171 3.20 12.86 11.53
CA ILE A 171 2.84 12.68 10.13
C ILE A 171 1.32 12.70 9.94
N ASN A 172 0.57 12.04 10.83
CA ASN A 172 -0.88 12.01 10.72
C ASN A 172 -1.51 13.40 10.89
N LEU A 173 -1.06 14.17 11.87
CA LEU A 173 -1.63 15.48 12.19
C LEU A 173 -1.12 16.58 11.26
N GLU A 174 0.20 16.68 11.05
CA GLU A 174 0.80 17.82 10.34
C GLU A 174 0.88 17.62 8.81
N VAL A 175 0.96 16.38 8.33
CA VAL A 175 1.15 16.07 6.90
C VAL A 175 -0.09 15.48 6.26
N LYS A 176 -0.74 14.53 6.94
CA LYS A 176 -1.90 13.82 6.40
C LYS A 176 -3.23 14.44 6.83
N HIS A 177 -3.24 15.29 7.86
CA HIS A 177 -4.45 15.90 8.44
C HIS A 177 -5.55 14.87 8.71
N ARG A 178 -5.18 13.78 9.40
CA ARG A 178 -6.06 12.65 9.70
C ARG A 178 -5.85 12.17 11.14
N GLU A 179 -6.67 11.20 11.55
CA GLU A 179 -6.65 10.65 12.89
C GLU A 179 -5.26 10.02 13.21
N ASN A 180 -4.75 10.28 14.40
CA ASN A 180 -3.41 9.88 14.83
C ASN A 180 -3.23 8.37 15.02
N TRP A 181 -4.31 7.63 15.24
CA TRP A 181 -4.27 6.17 15.40
C TRP A 181 -4.01 5.39 14.09
N ARG A 182 -4.08 6.03 12.94
CA ARG A 182 -3.82 5.36 11.65
C ARG A 182 -2.36 4.93 11.51
N PRO A 183 -2.09 3.64 11.23
CA PRO A 183 -0.74 3.14 11.09
C PRO A 183 -0.11 3.54 9.75
N PHE A 184 1.21 3.34 9.69
CA PHE A 184 2.01 3.40 8.47
C PHE A 184 2.67 2.04 8.22
N CYS A 185 2.85 1.68 6.94
CA CYS A 185 3.60 0.48 6.58
C CYS A 185 5.10 0.73 6.79
N PRO A 186 5.82 -0.17 7.46
CA PRO A 186 7.26 -0.11 7.55
C PRO A 186 7.91 -0.45 6.19
N SER A 187 9.05 0.16 5.91
CA SER A 187 9.95 -0.22 4.84
C SER A 187 11.21 -0.77 5.49
N MET A 188 11.58 -1.99 5.15
CA MET A 188 12.73 -2.67 5.75
C MET A 188 13.50 -3.47 4.70
N LYS A 189 14.74 -3.84 5.03
CA LYS A 189 15.52 -4.76 4.20
C LYS A 189 14.99 -6.17 4.35
N GLU A 190 15.05 -6.94 3.27
CA GLU A 190 14.64 -8.35 3.25
C GLU A 190 15.40 -9.19 4.29
N GLU A 191 16.72 -8.94 4.44
CA GLU A 191 17.56 -9.71 5.36
C GLU A 191 17.20 -9.53 6.85
N VAL A 192 16.36 -8.54 7.16
CA VAL A 192 15.93 -8.30 8.55
C VAL A 192 14.43 -8.56 8.74
N TYR A 193 13.74 -8.97 7.68
CA TYR A 193 12.30 -9.20 7.71
C TYR A 193 11.90 -10.17 8.81
N GLU A 194 12.49 -11.37 8.84
CA GLU A 194 12.22 -12.41 9.82
C GLU A 194 12.49 -11.99 11.28
N LYS A 195 13.40 -11.03 11.48
CA LYS A 195 13.72 -10.51 12.81
C LYS A 195 12.66 -9.58 13.38
N TYR A 196 11.95 -8.85 12.52
CA TYR A 196 11.03 -7.79 12.93
C TYR A 196 9.57 -8.11 12.64
N MET A 197 9.31 -9.07 11.76
CA MET A 197 7.95 -9.53 11.47
C MET A 197 7.73 -10.82 12.25
N ASP A 198 6.61 -10.87 12.94
CA ASP A 198 6.23 -12.07 13.68
C ASP A 198 5.88 -13.19 12.70
N SER A 199 6.76 -14.19 12.59
CA SER A 199 6.56 -15.37 11.75
C SER A 199 5.54 -16.35 12.35
N SER A 200 4.98 -16.07 13.54
CA SER A 200 3.84 -16.82 14.08
C SER A 200 2.56 -16.63 13.24
N ALA A 201 2.70 -15.92 12.16
CA ALA A 201 1.72 -15.77 11.08
C ALA A 201 1.97 -16.75 9.90
N GLU A 202 2.80 -17.80 10.10
CA GLU A 202 2.89 -18.93 9.19
C GLU A 202 1.75 -19.92 9.39
#